data_c4f171e830cf06889e17ef66c6dc1c9d
#
_entry.id   c4f171e830cf06889e17ef66c6dc1c9d
#
_cell.length_a   1.000
_cell.length_b   1.000
_cell.length_c   1.000
_cell.angle_alpha   90.00
_cell.angle_beta   90.00
_cell.angle_gamma   90.00
#
_symmetry.space_group_name_H-M   'P 1'
#
loop_
_entity.id
_entity.type
_entity.pdbx_description
1 polymer ?
#
loop_
_entity_poly.entity_id
_entity_poly.type
_entity_poly.pdbx_seq_one_letter_code
_entity_poly.pdbx_strand_id
1 'polypeptide(L)'
;EERYAPRIAAAICKRREEAPIETTLELVDIIRGAMPAAALREKQHPAKRSFQAIRIAVNDELGSVERVMKRAVPCLNPGGRLAVITFHSLEDRIVKNAMAEAAKGCICPREFPVCVCGRKPQVKIITRKPITSTEEELAVNPRARSAKLRVCEKL
;
A
#
# COMPACT_ATOMS: atom_id res chain seq x y z
N GLU A 1 7.47 6.62 0.58
CA GLU A 1 8.72 5.85 0.87
C GLU A 1 9.93 6.33 0.03
N GLU A 2 9.94 7.62 -0.41
CA GLU A 2 11.07 8.23 -1.10
C GLU A 2 11.90 9.07 -0.11
N ARG A 3 13.16 8.66 0.09
CA ARG A 3 14.08 9.31 1.06
C ARG A 3 14.32 10.78 0.76
N TYR A 4 14.33 11.13 -0.52
CA TYR A 4 14.65 12.50 -0.99
C TYR A 4 13.40 13.31 -1.31
N ALA A 5 12.20 12.85 -0.89
CA ALA A 5 10.92 13.49 -1.19
C ALA A 5 10.89 15.01 -0.93
N PRO A 6 11.39 15.55 0.19
CA PRO A 6 11.38 17.01 0.42
C PRO A 6 12.20 17.79 -0.62
N ARG A 7 13.38 17.27 -0.99
CA ARG A 7 14.25 17.92 -2.00
C ARG A 7 13.63 17.86 -3.39
N ILE A 8 13.04 16.71 -3.74
CA ILE A 8 12.35 16.53 -5.03
C ILE A 8 11.14 17.46 -5.11
N ALA A 9 10.32 17.53 -4.06
CA ALA A 9 9.16 18.41 -4.02
C ALA A 9 9.58 19.89 -4.17
N ALA A 10 10.60 20.33 -3.44
CA ALA A 10 11.11 21.69 -3.56
C ALA A 10 11.61 22.01 -4.98
N ALA A 11 12.31 21.08 -5.63
CA ALA A 11 12.79 21.24 -7.00
C ALA A 11 11.63 21.34 -8.01
N ILE A 12 10.60 20.52 -7.84
CA ILE A 12 9.38 20.56 -8.67
C ILE A 12 8.67 21.91 -8.49
N CYS A 13 8.47 22.36 -7.25
CA CYS A 13 7.83 23.65 -6.98
C CYS A 13 8.61 24.80 -7.63
N LYS A 14 9.93 24.86 -7.41
CA LYS A 14 10.78 25.88 -8.01
C LYS A 14 10.69 25.91 -9.54
N ARG A 15 10.75 24.73 -10.17
CA ARG A 15 10.67 24.66 -11.66
C ARG A 15 9.32 25.15 -12.19
N ARG A 16 8.23 24.89 -11.45
CA ARG A 16 6.88 25.35 -11.81
C ARG A 16 6.68 26.85 -11.71
N GLU A 17 7.50 27.57 -10.94
CA GLU A 17 7.51 29.04 -10.89
C GLU A 17 8.06 29.64 -12.20
N GLU A 18 8.95 28.92 -12.88
CA GLU A 18 9.57 29.36 -14.14
C GLU A 18 8.69 29.01 -15.34
N ALA A 19 8.22 27.76 -15.43
CA ALA A 19 7.35 27.28 -16.51
C ALA A 19 6.62 25.99 -16.09
N PRO A 20 5.46 25.67 -16.72
CA PRO A 20 4.79 24.37 -16.53
C PRO A 20 5.72 23.19 -16.86
N ILE A 21 5.54 22.08 -16.16
CA ILE A 21 6.19 20.79 -16.48
C ILE A 21 5.23 20.01 -17.36
N GLU A 22 5.54 19.87 -18.65
CA GLU A 22 4.62 19.32 -19.63
C GLU A 22 4.88 17.85 -19.95
N THR A 23 6.12 17.37 -19.75
CA THR A 23 6.49 16.01 -20.11
C THR A 23 7.00 15.19 -18.93
N THR A 24 6.88 13.86 -19.04
CA THR A 24 7.44 12.94 -18.06
C THR A 24 8.96 12.99 -18.00
N LEU A 25 9.63 13.28 -19.13
CA LEU A 25 11.08 13.38 -19.19
C LEU A 25 11.59 14.62 -18.46
N GLU A 26 10.94 15.76 -18.62
CA GLU A 26 11.26 16.98 -17.81
C GLU A 26 11.15 16.70 -16.32
N LEU A 27 10.08 16.00 -15.89
CA LEU A 27 9.92 15.63 -14.50
C LEU A 27 11.04 14.69 -14.03
N VAL A 28 11.44 13.72 -14.85
CA VAL A 28 12.59 12.84 -14.57
C VAL A 28 13.86 13.63 -14.36
N ASP A 29 14.16 14.62 -15.20
CA ASP A 29 15.37 15.43 -15.09
C ASP A 29 15.37 16.30 -13.82
N ILE A 30 14.24 16.89 -13.46
CA ILE A 30 14.07 17.62 -12.20
C ILE A 30 14.34 16.70 -11.00
N ILE A 31 13.75 15.50 -11.00
CA ILE A 31 13.93 14.52 -9.92
C ILE A 31 15.41 14.12 -9.81
N ARG A 32 16.06 13.80 -10.92
CA ARG A 32 17.48 13.44 -10.96
C ARG A 32 18.38 14.57 -10.45
N GLY A 33 18.12 15.80 -10.84
CA GLY A 33 18.85 16.98 -10.36
C GLY A 33 18.71 17.24 -8.86
N ALA A 34 17.59 16.81 -8.25
CA ALA A 34 17.34 16.93 -6.82
C ALA A 34 17.99 15.83 -5.98
N MET A 35 18.44 14.72 -6.61
CA MET A 35 18.99 13.55 -5.91
C MET A 35 20.51 13.57 -5.86
N PRO A 36 21.16 13.06 -4.79
CA PRO A 36 22.60 12.96 -4.74
C PRO A 36 23.10 11.89 -5.71
N ALA A 37 24.33 12.05 -6.24
CA ALA A 37 24.94 11.17 -7.20
C ALA A 37 24.97 9.68 -6.75
N ALA A 38 25.12 9.42 -5.46
CA ALA A 38 25.09 8.07 -4.91
C ALA A 38 23.74 7.39 -5.12
N ALA A 39 22.62 8.11 -4.95
CA ALA A 39 21.29 7.59 -5.17
C ALA A 39 20.98 7.32 -6.64
N LEU A 40 21.59 8.07 -7.56
CA LEU A 40 21.43 7.85 -9.00
C LEU A 40 22.11 6.57 -9.51
N ARG A 41 23.02 5.98 -8.72
CA ARG A 41 23.70 4.71 -9.04
C ARG A 41 22.94 3.48 -8.54
N GLU A 42 21.83 3.68 -7.83
CA GLU A 42 21.00 2.57 -7.37
C GLU A 42 20.42 1.80 -8.56
N LYS A 43 20.20 0.48 -8.37
CA LYS A 43 19.66 -0.42 -9.41
C LYS A 43 18.26 0.00 -9.90
N GLN A 44 17.50 0.71 -9.08
CA GLN A 44 16.16 1.15 -9.42
C GLN A 44 16.17 2.54 -10.06
N HIS A 45 15.32 2.74 -11.08
CA HIS A 45 15.19 4.05 -11.72
C HIS A 45 14.85 5.15 -10.70
N PRO A 46 15.61 6.26 -10.62
CA PRO A 46 15.50 7.25 -9.56
C PRO A 46 14.12 7.91 -9.44
N ALA A 47 13.42 8.11 -10.55
CA ALA A 47 12.10 8.72 -10.54
C ALA A 47 10.95 7.75 -10.23
N LYS A 48 11.18 6.44 -10.12
CA LYS A 48 10.11 5.44 -10.00
C LYS A 48 9.19 5.69 -8.81
N ARG A 49 9.76 5.97 -7.63
CA ARG A 49 8.98 6.20 -6.40
C ARG A 49 8.19 7.51 -6.47
N SER A 50 8.76 8.54 -7.09
CA SER A 50 8.08 9.84 -7.27
C SER A 50 6.89 9.70 -8.21
N PHE A 51 7.02 9.01 -9.34
CA PHE A 51 5.90 8.73 -10.24
C PHE A 51 4.83 7.87 -9.56
N GLN A 52 5.23 6.87 -8.78
CA GLN A 52 4.30 6.07 -7.99
C GLN A 52 3.53 6.94 -6.98
N ALA A 53 4.21 7.84 -6.28
CA ALA A 53 3.58 8.74 -5.32
C ALA A 53 2.56 9.68 -5.98
N ILE A 54 2.90 10.25 -7.15
CA ILE A 54 2.00 11.09 -7.93
C ILE A 54 0.76 10.29 -8.38
N ARG A 55 0.96 9.09 -8.93
CA ARG A 55 -0.14 8.21 -9.35
C ARG A 55 -1.08 7.89 -8.19
N ILE A 56 -0.52 7.50 -7.04
CA ILE A 56 -1.28 7.21 -5.83
C ILE A 56 -2.11 8.43 -5.41
N ALA A 57 -1.52 9.63 -5.43
CA ALA A 57 -2.20 10.85 -5.01
C ALA A 57 -3.31 11.26 -5.99
N VAL A 58 -3.03 11.23 -7.30
CA VAL A 58 -4.00 11.62 -8.34
C VAL A 58 -5.20 10.67 -8.37
N ASN A 59 -4.96 9.37 -8.21
CA ASN A 59 -6.01 8.34 -8.28
C ASN A 59 -6.66 8.04 -6.92
N ASP A 60 -6.21 8.64 -5.84
CA ASP A 60 -6.63 8.30 -4.46
C ASP A 60 -6.58 6.78 -4.21
N GLU A 61 -5.48 6.13 -4.64
CA GLU A 61 -5.37 4.67 -4.61
C GLU A 61 -5.47 4.12 -3.18
N LEU A 62 -4.75 4.72 -2.23
CA LEU A 62 -4.74 4.25 -0.84
C LEU A 62 -6.09 4.49 -0.15
N GLY A 63 -6.72 5.66 -0.37
CA GLY A 63 -8.06 5.95 0.15
C GLY A 63 -9.11 4.99 -0.41
N SER A 64 -8.99 4.60 -1.67
CA SER A 64 -9.86 3.61 -2.29
C SER A 64 -9.73 2.23 -1.63
N VAL A 65 -8.50 1.77 -1.37
CA VAL A 65 -8.24 0.52 -0.64
C VAL A 65 -8.83 0.57 0.78
N GLU A 66 -8.63 1.68 1.50
CA GLU A 66 -9.20 1.85 2.85
C GLU A 66 -10.73 1.77 2.86
N ARG A 67 -11.39 2.46 1.90
CA ARG A 67 -12.85 2.43 1.77
C ARG A 67 -13.38 1.03 1.47
N VAL A 68 -12.73 0.32 0.55
CA VAL A 68 -13.09 -1.07 0.23
C VAL A 68 -12.92 -1.97 1.44
N MET A 69 -11.80 -1.91 2.13
CA MET A 69 -11.54 -2.76 3.29
C MET A 69 -12.55 -2.53 4.43
N LYS A 70 -13.00 -1.28 4.65
CA LYS A 70 -14.04 -0.96 5.65
C LYS A 70 -15.41 -1.53 5.29
N ARG A 71 -15.74 -1.62 3.98
CA ARG A 71 -17.07 -1.99 3.50
C ARG A 71 -17.18 -3.45 3.10
N ALA A 72 -16.11 -4.09 2.63
CA ALA A 72 -16.16 -5.45 2.11
C ALA A 72 -16.53 -6.50 3.17
N VAL A 73 -15.96 -6.41 4.38
CA VAL A 73 -16.21 -7.38 5.46
C VAL A 73 -17.69 -7.42 5.88
N PRO A 74 -18.39 -6.29 6.10
CA PRO A 74 -19.84 -6.31 6.39
C PRO A 74 -20.70 -6.92 5.28
N CYS A 75 -20.26 -6.84 4.02
CA CYS A 75 -21.02 -7.38 2.88
C CYS A 75 -20.87 -8.90 2.68
N LEU A 76 -19.96 -9.54 3.42
CA LEU A 76 -19.79 -10.98 3.33
C LEU A 76 -20.81 -11.74 4.20
N ASN A 77 -21.30 -12.86 3.70
CA ASN A 77 -22.02 -13.83 4.52
C ASN A 77 -21.05 -14.58 5.45
N PRO A 78 -21.52 -15.13 6.60
CA PRO A 78 -20.71 -16.03 7.42
C PRO A 78 -20.07 -17.15 6.59
N GLY A 79 -18.77 -17.40 6.80
CA GLY A 79 -17.97 -18.34 5.99
C GLY A 79 -17.47 -17.75 4.65
N GLY A 80 -17.96 -16.58 4.23
CA GLY A 80 -17.47 -15.89 3.02
C GLY A 80 -16.03 -15.43 3.17
N ARG A 81 -15.26 -15.47 2.08
CA ARG A 81 -13.83 -15.12 2.07
C ARG A 81 -13.58 -13.83 1.31
N LEU A 82 -12.77 -12.95 1.91
CA LEU A 82 -12.20 -11.77 1.26
C LEU A 82 -10.75 -12.07 0.90
N ALA A 83 -10.47 -12.15 -0.40
CA ALA A 83 -9.13 -12.31 -0.96
C ALA A 83 -8.72 -11.01 -1.64
N VAL A 84 -7.58 -10.43 -1.24
CA VAL A 84 -7.07 -9.16 -1.76
C VAL A 84 -5.65 -9.33 -2.26
N ILE A 85 -5.41 -8.93 -3.51
CA ILE A 85 -4.08 -8.86 -4.10
C ILE A 85 -3.61 -7.40 -4.08
N THR A 86 -2.41 -7.16 -3.58
CA THR A 86 -1.75 -5.85 -3.55
C THR A 86 -0.43 -5.91 -4.29
N PHE A 87 0.02 -4.79 -4.86
CA PHE A 87 1.23 -4.73 -5.68
C PHE A 87 2.35 -3.86 -5.08
N HIS A 88 2.08 -3.13 -4.00
CA HIS A 88 3.11 -2.38 -3.28
C HIS A 88 2.90 -2.39 -1.76
N SER A 89 3.95 -1.98 -1.04
CA SER A 89 4.02 -2.03 0.42
C SER A 89 2.94 -1.24 1.14
N LEU A 90 2.54 -0.09 0.60
CA LEU A 90 1.54 0.77 1.23
C LEU A 90 0.15 0.15 1.18
N GLU A 91 -0.26 -0.39 0.02
CA GLU A 91 -1.52 -1.15 -0.10
C GLU A 91 -1.52 -2.36 0.84
N ASP A 92 -0.46 -3.17 0.81
CA ASP A 92 -0.35 -4.37 1.65
C ASP A 92 -0.46 -4.03 3.15
N ARG A 93 0.12 -2.90 3.57
CA ARG A 93 0.03 -2.42 4.95
C ARG A 93 -1.40 -2.08 5.35
N ILE A 94 -2.15 -1.39 4.48
CA ILE A 94 -3.56 -1.04 4.72
C ILE A 94 -4.40 -2.31 4.83
N VAL A 95 -4.29 -3.23 3.87
CA VAL A 95 -5.03 -4.49 3.86
C VAL A 95 -4.71 -5.34 5.10
N LYS A 96 -3.42 -5.52 5.40
CA LYS A 96 -2.97 -6.25 6.59
C LYS A 96 -3.56 -5.66 7.88
N ASN A 97 -3.49 -4.34 8.04
CA ASN A 97 -3.96 -3.67 9.24
C ASN A 97 -5.48 -3.73 9.36
N ALA A 98 -6.20 -3.56 8.25
CA ALA A 98 -7.66 -3.65 8.24
C ALA A 98 -8.15 -5.06 8.58
N MET A 99 -7.53 -6.11 8.01
CA MET A 99 -7.86 -7.50 8.36
C MET A 99 -7.51 -7.82 9.82
N ALA A 100 -6.36 -7.34 10.32
CA ALA A 100 -5.97 -7.52 11.71
C ALA A 100 -6.94 -6.83 12.67
N GLU A 101 -7.38 -5.63 12.32
CA GLU A 101 -8.36 -4.88 13.13
C GLU A 101 -9.73 -5.56 13.14
N ALA A 102 -10.19 -6.09 12.01
CA ALA A 102 -11.44 -6.86 11.92
C ALA A 102 -11.37 -8.21 12.66
N ALA A 103 -10.19 -8.78 12.80
CA ALA A 103 -9.96 -10.01 13.56
C ALA A 103 -9.78 -9.80 15.06
N LYS A 104 -9.62 -8.54 15.50
CA LYS A 104 -9.55 -8.26 16.95
C LYS A 104 -10.89 -8.50 17.62
N GLY A 105 -10.83 -9.23 18.73
CA GLY A 105 -11.92 -9.36 19.67
C GLY A 105 -11.97 -8.21 20.68
N CYS A 106 -12.08 -8.55 21.94
CA CYS A 106 -12.09 -7.61 23.03
C CYS A 106 -10.87 -6.67 23.01
N ILE A 107 -11.12 -5.37 23.22
CA ILE A 107 -10.09 -4.31 23.30
C ILE A 107 -10.01 -3.69 24.70
N CYS A 108 -10.70 -4.25 25.69
CA CYS A 108 -10.60 -3.81 27.07
C CYS A 108 -9.17 -4.01 27.60
N PRO A 109 -8.71 -3.17 28.53
CA PRO A 109 -7.51 -3.41 29.31
C PRO A 109 -7.53 -4.80 29.94
N ARG A 110 -6.37 -5.44 30.05
CA ARG A 110 -6.27 -6.82 30.60
C ARG A 110 -6.65 -6.89 32.09
N GLU A 111 -6.56 -5.77 32.80
CA GLU A 111 -6.88 -5.62 34.21
C GLU A 111 -8.40 -5.62 34.47
N PHE A 112 -9.22 -5.50 33.46
CA PHE A 112 -10.68 -5.50 33.59
C PHE A 112 -11.17 -6.94 33.87
N PRO A 113 -11.89 -7.19 34.98
CA PRO A 113 -12.39 -8.51 35.30
C PRO A 113 -13.45 -9.03 34.33
N VAL A 114 -14.17 -8.10 33.68
CA VAL A 114 -15.23 -8.41 32.71
C VAL A 114 -15.09 -7.54 31.47
N CYS A 115 -15.35 -8.11 30.30
CA CYS A 115 -15.37 -7.37 29.05
C CYS A 115 -16.56 -6.40 28.99
N VAL A 116 -16.28 -5.10 28.85
CA VAL A 116 -17.30 -4.04 28.73
C VAL A 116 -17.44 -3.48 27.31
N CYS A 117 -16.51 -3.83 26.38
CA CYS A 117 -16.55 -3.28 25.03
C CYS A 117 -17.51 -4.02 24.09
N GLY A 118 -17.97 -5.21 24.43
CA GLY A 118 -18.87 -6.03 23.62
C GLY A 118 -18.33 -6.44 22.25
N ARG A 119 -17.07 -6.10 21.94
CA ARG A 119 -16.47 -6.32 20.62
C ARG A 119 -16.18 -7.80 20.40
N LYS A 120 -16.65 -8.30 19.25
CA LYS A 120 -16.36 -9.66 18.77
C LYS A 120 -15.50 -9.59 17.50
N PRO A 121 -14.62 -10.58 17.24
CA PRO A 121 -13.95 -10.68 15.96
C PRO A 121 -14.99 -10.81 14.84
N GLN A 122 -14.77 -10.11 13.74
CA GLN A 122 -15.64 -10.18 12.57
C GLN A 122 -15.10 -11.16 11.53
N VAL A 123 -13.78 -11.39 11.54
CA VAL A 123 -13.12 -12.28 10.59
C VAL A 123 -12.07 -13.14 11.27
N LYS A 124 -11.78 -14.29 10.65
CA LYS A 124 -10.62 -15.12 10.91
C LYS A 124 -9.58 -14.89 9.83
N ILE A 125 -8.33 -14.60 10.20
CA ILE A 125 -7.23 -14.45 9.24
C ILE A 125 -6.82 -15.84 8.74
N ILE A 126 -6.92 -16.06 7.43
CA ILE A 126 -6.52 -17.31 6.77
C ILE A 126 -5.02 -17.25 6.45
N THR A 127 -4.54 -16.14 5.88
CA THR A 127 -3.13 -15.97 5.53
C THR A 127 -2.43 -15.06 6.55
N ARG A 128 -1.69 -15.64 7.50
CA ARG A 128 -0.87 -14.85 8.46
C ARG A 128 0.26 -14.10 7.76
N LYS A 129 0.96 -14.77 6.81
CA LYS A 129 1.91 -14.18 5.87
C LYS A 129 1.22 -14.03 4.53
N PRO A 130 1.54 -13.01 3.72
CA PRO A 130 0.99 -12.93 2.38
C PRO A 130 1.50 -14.11 1.53
N ILE A 131 0.64 -14.61 0.66
CA ILE A 131 1.06 -15.52 -0.40
C ILE A 131 1.70 -14.67 -1.50
N THR A 132 2.86 -15.06 -1.98
CA THR A 132 3.61 -14.42 -3.07
C THR A 132 3.73 -15.38 -4.24
N SER A 133 4.00 -14.83 -5.42
CA SER A 133 4.18 -15.60 -6.65
C SER A 133 5.34 -16.60 -6.53
N THR A 134 5.16 -17.77 -7.13
CA THR A 134 6.21 -18.78 -7.26
C THR A 134 7.19 -18.43 -8.37
N GLU A 135 8.33 -19.11 -8.44
CA GLU A 135 9.32 -18.91 -9.51
C GLU A 135 8.74 -19.31 -10.88
N GLU A 136 7.93 -20.37 -10.93
CA GLU A 136 7.24 -20.80 -12.15
C GLU A 136 6.26 -19.74 -12.64
N GLU A 137 5.47 -19.13 -11.73
CA GLU A 137 4.59 -18.03 -12.09
C GLU A 137 5.38 -16.82 -12.60
N LEU A 138 6.48 -16.47 -11.94
CA LEU A 138 7.30 -15.33 -12.34
C LEU A 138 7.97 -15.53 -13.70
N ALA A 139 8.27 -16.76 -14.08
CA ALA A 139 8.85 -17.09 -15.39
C ALA A 139 7.88 -16.76 -16.54
N VAL A 140 6.57 -16.94 -16.34
CA VAL A 140 5.53 -16.68 -17.36
C VAL A 140 4.83 -15.33 -17.14
N ASN A 141 4.82 -14.80 -15.92
CA ASN A 141 4.16 -13.53 -15.56
C ASN A 141 5.06 -12.66 -14.67
N PRO A 142 6.08 -11.98 -15.23
CA PRO A 142 6.98 -11.12 -14.46
C PRO A 142 6.28 -9.98 -13.69
N ARG A 143 5.05 -9.61 -14.09
CA ARG A 143 4.26 -8.56 -13.43
C ARG A 143 3.81 -8.98 -12.02
N ALA A 144 3.72 -10.28 -11.74
CA ALA A 144 3.34 -10.81 -10.44
C ALA A 144 4.45 -10.66 -9.36
N ARG A 145 5.65 -10.20 -9.71
CA ARG A 145 6.82 -10.12 -8.79
C ARG A 145 6.54 -9.36 -7.49
N SER A 146 5.69 -8.37 -7.52
CA SER A 146 5.35 -7.56 -6.34
C SER A 146 3.98 -7.92 -5.74
N ALA A 147 3.28 -8.89 -6.32
CA ALA A 147 1.95 -9.30 -5.88
C ALA A 147 2.01 -9.96 -4.50
N LYS A 148 1.05 -9.61 -3.65
CA LYS A 148 0.86 -10.20 -2.33
C LYS A 148 -0.63 -10.48 -2.13
N LEU A 149 -0.98 -11.76 -1.98
CA LEU A 149 -2.35 -12.18 -1.69
C LEU A 149 -2.55 -12.33 -0.17
N ARG A 150 -3.58 -11.67 0.34
CA ARG A 150 -4.08 -11.86 1.71
C ARG A 150 -5.53 -12.30 1.71
N VAL A 151 -5.86 -13.21 2.62
CA VAL A 151 -7.20 -13.79 2.74
C VAL A 151 -7.66 -13.79 4.19
N CYS A 152 -8.90 -13.36 4.41
CA CYS A 152 -9.63 -13.57 5.66
C CYS A 152 -11.02 -14.16 5.37
N GLU A 153 -11.61 -14.78 6.38
CA GLU A 153 -12.94 -15.43 6.32
C GLU A 153 -13.86 -14.75 7.33
N LYS A 154 -15.08 -14.45 6.92
CA LYS A 154 -16.14 -13.90 7.78
C LYS A 154 -16.57 -14.95 8.82
N LEU A 155 -16.65 -14.51 10.09
CA LEU A 155 -17.19 -15.31 11.21
C LEU A 155 -18.70 -15.19 11.30
#